data_c16639fdf4282c5cc4bd1773c3f035a7
#
_entry.id   c16639fdf4282c5cc4bd1773c3f035a7
#
_cell.length_a   1.000
_cell.length_b   1.000
_cell.length_c   1.000
_cell.angle_alpha   90.00
_cell.angle_beta   90.00
_cell.angle_gamma   90.00
#
_symmetry.space_group_name_H-M   'P 1'
#
loop_
_entity.id
_entity.type
_entity.pdbx_description
1 polymer ?
#
loop_
_entity_poly.entity_id
_entity_poly.type
_entity_poly.pdbx_seq_one_letter_code
_entity_poly.pdbx_strand_id
1 'polypeptide(L)'
;MAKGRSVQRTSTVPVEPQVALFRWLPIIAAVLTVILWMGWFSPEIYDTDFWWHLKTGQFIVQNRALPVPDPFAFTTPSAGEAYPGEAITRHFNLTHEWLAQVLFYLVWRAAGFGGVVLFRAMLLAGLCALVGLIAWRRCGGFYRSLLAACATAGMAIRFALDRPYLITFLLLAATIAILEYRRWLWLLPALFLVWANCHGGFFLGWLVLAAYSGEALWQRALDARQICIVSAISLAISGLNPNGFRILQVLLYYRSSSATKNLLEWARPAWFAANEFTVLWVVGALLMLWEWRRVRMVDWILFVAFVAAAFSAQRNTILVGLIAPIVIVTYLPWRCVLPPLVPFAGSVLLIGAAMATSWSTAFQLRAAEWRFPTGATDFLLAHHVTGHIFNTYEYGGYLIWRLWPEQQVFIDGRSLSESLFQDYGRILYNVEEPGQNAQQLLDRYGVQTLLMNTFEYGEGLVYRLAPALSDPQQTEWKLVYEDPSAVVLMRHPPAGVAPLDSLRILTHMEAECDLHLQHEPHMPLCARALAQVFTQVGDQARARQWYARYQQETGFR
;
A
#
# COMPACT_ATOMS: atom_id res chain seq x y z
N MET A 1 -35.91 78.85 -5.18
CA MET A 1 -36.64 77.63 -4.75
C MET A 1 -35.69 76.46 -4.79
N ALA A 2 -35.09 76.08 -3.66
CA ALA A 2 -34.12 74.96 -3.55
C ALA A 2 -34.87 73.72 -3.06
N LYS A 3 -34.87 72.62 -3.85
CA LYS A 3 -35.39 71.32 -3.44
C LYS A 3 -34.27 70.53 -2.73
N GLY A 4 -34.46 70.33 -1.41
CA GLY A 4 -33.57 69.43 -0.63
C GLY A 4 -33.72 67.99 -1.05
N ARG A 5 -32.58 67.32 -1.33
CA ARG A 5 -32.46 65.86 -1.46
C ARG A 5 -32.32 65.25 -0.06
N SER A 6 -33.32 64.47 0.37
CA SER A 6 -33.23 63.63 1.56
C SER A 6 -32.27 62.42 1.29
N VAL A 7 -31.20 62.35 2.04
CA VAL A 7 -30.32 61.19 2.09
C VAL A 7 -31.02 60.09 2.90
N GLN A 8 -31.48 59.02 2.22
CA GLN A 8 -31.94 57.81 2.88
C GLN A 8 -30.74 57.15 3.53
N ARG A 9 -30.69 57.12 4.86
CA ARG A 9 -29.84 56.28 5.65
C ARG A 9 -30.29 54.83 5.43
N THR A 10 -29.51 54.03 4.73
CA THR A 10 -29.65 52.57 4.73
C THR A 10 -29.39 52.05 6.13
N SER A 11 -30.42 51.61 6.82
CA SER A 11 -30.34 50.89 8.08
C SER A 11 -29.68 49.54 7.80
N THR A 12 -28.48 49.35 8.28
CA THR A 12 -27.86 48.02 8.38
C THR A 12 -28.67 47.20 9.37
N VAL A 13 -29.48 46.27 8.86
CA VAL A 13 -30.18 45.28 9.69
C VAL A 13 -29.09 44.42 10.39
N PRO A 14 -29.12 44.30 11.72
CA PRO A 14 -28.20 43.44 12.42
C PRO A 14 -28.42 42.01 11.94
N VAL A 15 -27.38 41.36 11.42
CA VAL A 15 -27.41 39.92 11.07
C VAL A 15 -27.62 39.17 12.38
N GLU A 16 -28.78 38.51 12.51
CA GLU A 16 -29.10 37.72 13.71
C GLU A 16 -27.96 36.74 14.04
N PRO A 17 -27.59 36.58 15.33
CA PRO A 17 -26.49 35.74 15.77
C PRO A 17 -26.66 34.26 15.35
N GLN A 18 -27.87 33.78 15.13
CA GLN A 18 -28.14 32.44 14.61
C GLN A 18 -27.61 32.23 13.19
N VAL A 19 -27.70 33.22 12.30
CA VAL A 19 -27.17 33.10 10.91
C VAL A 19 -25.65 33.06 10.91
N ALA A 20 -24.98 33.69 11.87
CA ALA A 20 -23.52 33.63 12.01
C ALA A 20 -23.03 32.23 12.46
N LEU A 21 -23.74 31.59 13.39
CA LEU A 21 -23.39 30.25 13.88
C LEU A 21 -23.41 29.18 12.75
N PHE A 22 -24.42 29.23 11.86
CA PHE A 22 -24.56 28.28 10.75
C PHE A 22 -23.41 28.35 9.73
N ARG A 23 -22.67 29.44 9.64
CA ARG A 23 -21.51 29.57 8.75
C ARG A 23 -20.30 28.77 9.22
N TRP A 24 -20.18 28.51 10.52
CA TRP A 24 -19.06 27.75 11.08
C TRP A 24 -19.24 26.22 11.04
N LEU A 25 -20.48 25.73 10.94
CA LEU A 25 -20.76 24.29 10.93
C LEU A 25 -20.01 23.51 9.85
N PRO A 26 -19.94 23.97 8.58
CA PRO A 26 -19.13 23.29 7.56
C PRO A 26 -17.64 23.27 7.90
N ILE A 27 -17.11 24.35 8.47
CA ILE A 27 -15.69 24.45 8.84
C ILE A 27 -15.38 23.47 9.97
N ILE A 28 -16.22 23.42 11.00
CA ILE A 28 -16.07 22.48 12.12
C ILE A 28 -16.14 21.03 11.59
N ALA A 29 -17.13 20.72 10.73
CA ALA A 29 -17.23 19.39 10.14
C ALA A 29 -15.98 19.03 9.33
N ALA A 30 -15.43 19.96 8.54
CA ALA A 30 -14.19 19.74 7.78
C ALA A 30 -13.00 19.46 8.69
N VAL A 31 -12.81 20.28 9.75
CA VAL A 31 -11.71 20.11 10.70
C VAL A 31 -11.79 18.76 11.42
N LEU A 32 -12.98 18.41 11.93
CA LEU A 32 -13.18 17.10 12.59
C LEU A 32 -12.92 15.94 11.62
N THR A 33 -13.34 16.07 10.35
CA THR A 33 -13.08 15.05 9.33
C THR A 33 -11.58 14.90 9.04
N VAL A 34 -10.83 16.01 8.95
CA VAL A 34 -9.38 15.94 8.75
C VAL A 34 -8.69 15.28 9.95
N ILE A 35 -9.11 15.60 11.19
CA ILE A 35 -8.58 14.95 12.39
C ILE A 35 -8.85 13.43 12.35
N LEU A 36 -10.08 13.02 11.97
CA LEU A 36 -10.44 11.62 11.78
C LEU A 36 -9.53 10.95 10.76
N TRP A 37 -9.33 11.56 9.58
CA TRP A 37 -8.47 10.99 8.54
C TRP A 37 -7.02 10.89 9.00
N MET A 38 -6.50 11.92 9.68
CA MET A 38 -5.15 11.87 10.25
C MET A 38 -4.99 10.70 11.23
N GLY A 39 -5.99 10.42 12.06
CA GLY A 39 -5.99 9.25 12.94
C GLY A 39 -6.11 7.93 12.18
N TRP A 40 -7.06 7.83 11.25
CA TRP A 40 -7.28 6.62 10.45
C TRP A 40 -6.08 6.20 9.62
N PHE A 41 -5.36 7.17 9.06
CA PHE A 41 -4.21 6.90 8.20
C PHE A 41 -2.89 6.84 8.98
N SER A 42 -2.94 6.79 10.32
CA SER A 42 -1.76 6.75 11.19
C SER A 42 -1.63 5.44 12.01
N PRO A 43 -1.94 4.22 11.48
CA PRO A 43 -1.52 3.01 12.17
C PRO A 43 0.00 2.91 12.18
N GLU A 44 0.56 2.03 12.99
CA GLU A 44 2.00 1.77 13.00
C GLU A 44 2.52 1.28 11.63
N ILE A 45 3.82 1.39 11.41
CA ILE A 45 4.45 0.89 10.19
C ILE A 45 4.56 -0.63 10.30
N TYR A 46 3.74 -1.34 9.54
CA TYR A 46 3.74 -2.81 9.49
C TYR A 46 4.05 -3.38 8.10
N ASP A 47 4.23 -2.51 7.09
CA ASP A 47 4.55 -2.90 5.73
C ASP A 47 5.99 -3.40 5.63
N THR A 48 6.15 -4.62 5.12
CA THR A 48 7.45 -5.27 4.95
C THR A 48 8.32 -4.59 3.89
N ASP A 49 7.69 -3.95 2.89
CA ASP A 49 8.42 -3.27 1.82
C ASP A 49 8.96 -1.89 2.23
N PHE A 50 8.39 -1.26 3.24
CA PHE A 50 8.84 0.04 3.72
C PHE A 50 10.36 0.09 3.98
N TRP A 51 10.92 -0.96 4.51
CA TRP A 51 12.30 -1.01 4.97
C TRP A 51 13.31 -0.93 3.83
N TRP A 52 13.08 -1.66 2.73
CA TRP A 52 13.95 -1.56 1.58
C TRP A 52 13.76 -0.23 0.82
N HIS A 53 12.55 0.35 0.81
CA HIS A 53 12.36 1.73 0.32
C HIS A 53 13.21 2.72 1.12
N LEU A 54 13.18 2.61 2.44
CA LEU A 54 13.94 3.49 3.33
C LEU A 54 15.45 3.33 3.10
N LYS A 55 15.95 2.08 3.02
CA LYS A 55 17.37 1.80 2.78
C LYS A 55 17.82 2.24 1.41
N THR A 56 17.01 2.04 0.38
CA THR A 56 17.32 2.52 -0.98
C THR A 56 17.42 4.04 -1.00
N GLY A 57 16.51 4.76 -0.33
CA GLY A 57 16.62 6.21 -0.19
C GLY A 57 17.90 6.65 0.51
N GLN A 58 18.29 5.96 1.59
CA GLN A 58 19.57 6.16 2.28
C GLN A 58 20.77 5.95 1.33
N PHE A 59 20.77 4.83 0.61
CA PHE A 59 21.82 4.49 -0.36
C PHE A 59 21.99 5.59 -1.41
N ILE A 60 20.88 6.04 -2.03
CA ILE A 60 20.92 7.09 -3.06
C ILE A 60 21.48 8.40 -2.52
N VAL A 61 21.05 8.82 -1.32
CA VAL A 61 21.54 10.07 -0.70
C VAL A 61 23.03 10.00 -0.37
N GLN A 62 23.50 8.85 0.13
CA GLN A 62 24.89 8.66 0.55
C GLN A 62 25.84 8.46 -0.63
N ASN A 63 25.43 7.65 -1.62
CA ASN A 63 26.29 7.27 -2.74
C ASN A 63 26.10 8.14 -3.99
N ARG A 64 25.03 8.98 -4.05
CA ARG A 64 24.67 9.80 -5.21
C ARG A 64 24.53 8.98 -6.49
N ALA A 65 24.06 7.74 -6.36
CA ALA A 65 23.89 6.78 -7.43
C ALA A 65 22.63 5.94 -7.20
N LEU A 66 22.01 5.46 -8.28
CA LEU A 66 20.93 4.49 -8.20
C LEU A 66 21.49 3.10 -7.84
N PRO A 67 20.71 2.22 -7.19
CA PRO A 67 21.15 0.90 -6.74
C PRO A 67 21.21 -0.10 -7.91
N VAL A 68 22.01 0.18 -8.91
CA VAL A 68 22.20 -0.66 -10.11
C VAL A 68 23.71 -0.84 -10.35
N PRO A 69 24.22 -2.10 -10.35
CA PRO A 69 23.50 -3.34 -10.04
C PRO A 69 22.98 -3.38 -8.60
N ASP A 70 22.07 -4.35 -8.30
CA ASP A 70 21.49 -4.47 -6.96
C ASP A 70 22.58 -4.70 -5.89
N PRO A 71 22.71 -3.80 -4.90
CA PRO A 71 23.72 -3.93 -3.86
C PRO A 71 23.24 -4.76 -2.66
N PHE A 72 21.93 -5.08 -2.57
CA PHE A 72 21.30 -5.57 -1.35
C PHE A 72 21.11 -7.08 -1.30
N ALA A 73 20.90 -7.74 -2.44
CA ALA A 73 20.75 -9.19 -2.52
C ALA A 73 21.93 -9.83 -3.27
N PHE A 74 22.54 -10.85 -2.67
CA PHE A 74 23.68 -11.54 -3.29
C PHE A 74 23.28 -12.46 -4.46
N THR A 75 22.00 -12.80 -4.54
CA THR A 75 21.41 -13.69 -5.55
C THR A 75 21.07 -12.97 -6.86
N THR A 76 20.77 -11.68 -6.81
CA THR A 76 20.33 -10.90 -7.98
C THR A 76 21.37 -10.78 -9.09
N PRO A 77 22.68 -10.57 -8.83
CA PRO A 77 23.68 -10.41 -9.89
C PRO A 77 23.89 -11.66 -10.75
N SER A 78 23.67 -12.85 -10.19
CA SER A 78 23.82 -14.14 -10.88
C SER A 78 22.53 -14.61 -11.56
N ALA A 79 21.42 -13.91 -11.39
CA ALA A 79 20.13 -14.29 -11.93
C ALA A 79 20.06 -14.04 -13.44
N GLY A 80 19.82 -15.11 -14.21
CA GLY A 80 19.52 -15.04 -15.65
C GLY A 80 18.14 -14.42 -15.93
N GLU A 81 17.72 -14.44 -17.19
CA GLU A 81 16.35 -14.08 -17.59
C GLU A 81 15.51 -15.37 -17.72
N ALA A 82 14.46 -15.48 -16.93
CA ALA A 82 13.49 -16.57 -17.02
C ALA A 82 12.42 -16.32 -18.09
N TYR A 83 12.19 -15.06 -18.46
CA TYR A 83 11.29 -14.67 -19.55
C TYR A 83 11.86 -13.45 -20.30
N PRO A 84 11.50 -13.25 -21.58
CA PRO A 84 12.00 -12.12 -22.37
C PRO A 84 11.62 -10.78 -21.72
N GLY A 85 12.62 -9.93 -21.48
CA GLY A 85 12.44 -8.60 -20.89
C GLY A 85 12.46 -8.54 -19.36
N GLU A 86 12.81 -9.62 -18.68
CA GLU A 86 12.98 -9.62 -17.22
C GLU A 86 14.08 -8.64 -16.77
N ALA A 87 15.18 -8.52 -17.52
CA ALA A 87 16.23 -7.54 -17.21
C ALA A 87 15.70 -6.10 -17.25
N ILE A 88 14.79 -5.79 -18.18
CA ILE A 88 14.13 -4.47 -18.26
C ILE A 88 13.25 -4.26 -17.03
N THR A 89 12.47 -5.25 -16.64
CA THR A 89 11.61 -5.20 -15.46
C THR A 89 12.43 -5.06 -14.18
N ARG A 90 13.53 -5.82 -14.06
CA ARG A 90 14.48 -5.74 -12.94
C ARG A 90 15.08 -4.34 -12.81
N HIS A 91 15.60 -3.79 -13.91
CA HIS A 91 16.14 -2.42 -13.92
C HIS A 91 15.07 -1.39 -13.53
N PHE A 92 13.85 -1.54 -14.03
CA PHE A 92 12.73 -0.68 -13.68
C PHE A 92 12.42 -0.76 -12.18
N ASN A 93 12.30 -1.96 -11.60
CA ASN A 93 12.01 -2.14 -10.17
C ASN A 93 13.09 -1.53 -9.26
N LEU A 94 14.35 -1.49 -9.70
CA LEU A 94 15.44 -0.87 -8.96
C LEU A 94 15.45 0.66 -9.03
N THR A 95 14.77 1.28 -10.01
CA THR A 95 15.04 2.68 -10.35
C THR A 95 13.81 3.58 -10.44
N HIS A 96 12.60 3.04 -10.61
CA HIS A 96 11.41 3.85 -10.94
C HIS A 96 10.83 4.66 -9.77
N GLU A 97 11.22 4.35 -8.52
CA GLU A 97 10.70 4.97 -7.30
C GLU A 97 11.75 5.81 -6.56
N TRP A 98 12.88 6.06 -7.19
CA TRP A 98 14.06 6.63 -6.54
C TRP A 98 13.77 7.93 -5.77
N LEU A 99 12.97 8.84 -6.35
CA LEU A 99 12.68 10.12 -5.71
C LEU A 99 11.75 9.95 -4.49
N ALA A 100 10.77 9.05 -4.57
CA ALA A 100 9.90 8.72 -3.44
C ALA A 100 10.70 8.09 -2.29
N GLN A 101 11.62 7.17 -2.60
CA GLN A 101 12.50 6.53 -1.62
C GLN A 101 13.40 7.56 -0.92
N VAL A 102 13.95 8.50 -1.67
CA VAL A 102 14.70 9.64 -1.09
C VAL A 102 13.82 10.48 -0.18
N LEU A 103 12.57 10.79 -0.59
CA LEU A 103 11.63 11.55 0.24
C LEU A 103 11.31 10.82 1.54
N PHE A 104 10.99 9.52 1.51
CA PHE A 104 10.76 8.72 2.72
C PHE A 104 11.98 8.73 3.65
N TYR A 105 13.18 8.54 3.10
CA TYR A 105 14.40 8.59 3.90
C TYR A 105 14.64 9.97 4.54
N LEU A 106 14.42 11.06 3.80
CA LEU A 106 14.60 12.42 4.34
C LEU A 106 13.56 12.73 5.42
N VAL A 107 12.31 12.31 5.27
CA VAL A 107 11.27 12.43 6.30
C VAL A 107 11.65 11.63 7.54
N TRP A 108 12.07 10.37 7.37
CA TRP A 108 12.54 9.55 8.48
C TRP A 108 13.75 10.16 9.18
N ARG A 109 14.72 10.65 8.43
CA ARG A 109 15.92 11.29 8.99
C ARG A 109 15.58 12.55 9.81
N ALA A 110 14.57 13.30 9.41
CA ALA A 110 14.14 14.53 10.06
C ALA A 110 13.25 14.30 11.29
N ALA A 111 12.36 13.27 11.24
CA ALA A 111 11.29 13.11 12.23
C ALA A 111 11.04 11.64 12.64
N GLY A 112 11.95 10.72 12.32
CA GLY A 112 11.82 9.30 12.67
C GLY A 112 10.61 8.61 12.04
N PHE A 113 10.22 7.48 12.61
CA PHE A 113 9.07 6.71 12.14
C PHE A 113 7.75 7.48 12.29
N GLY A 114 7.62 8.28 13.35
CA GLY A 114 6.45 9.15 13.55
C GLY A 114 6.27 10.15 12.40
N GLY A 115 7.38 10.71 11.89
CA GLY A 115 7.36 11.57 10.70
C GLY A 115 6.85 10.86 9.45
N VAL A 116 7.26 9.60 9.23
CA VAL A 116 6.81 8.79 8.08
C VAL A 116 5.31 8.50 8.19
N VAL A 117 4.83 8.06 9.36
CA VAL A 117 3.41 7.81 9.61
C VAL A 117 2.56 9.06 9.33
N LEU A 118 2.99 10.22 9.83
CA LEU A 118 2.29 11.49 9.57
C LEU A 118 2.37 11.90 8.09
N PHE A 119 3.49 11.65 7.43
CA PHE A 119 3.63 11.91 5.99
C PHE A 119 2.66 11.06 5.17
N ARG A 120 2.55 9.76 5.44
CA ARG A 120 1.53 8.87 4.86
C ARG A 120 0.12 9.42 5.09
N ALA A 121 -0.21 9.78 6.34
CA ALA A 121 -1.52 10.31 6.70
C ALA A 121 -1.83 11.61 5.94
N MET A 122 -0.87 12.51 5.78
CA MET A 122 -1.03 13.74 5.00
C MET A 122 -1.27 13.46 3.51
N LEU A 123 -0.56 12.51 2.90
CA LEU A 123 -0.77 12.13 1.49
C LEU A 123 -2.20 11.61 1.26
N LEU A 124 -2.70 10.72 2.13
CA LEU A 124 -4.04 10.15 2.01
C LEU A 124 -5.14 11.17 2.37
N ALA A 125 -4.96 11.98 3.40
CA ALA A 125 -5.88 13.06 3.72
C ALA A 125 -5.92 14.10 2.59
N GLY A 126 -4.79 14.39 1.96
CA GLY A 126 -4.69 15.24 0.77
C GLY A 126 -5.45 14.68 -0.43
N LEU A 127 -5.35 13.37 -0.67
CA LEU A 127 -6.16 12.66 -1.69
C LEU A 127 -7.65 12.87 -1.43
N CYS A 128 -8.13 12.59 -0.20
CA CYS A 128 -9.54 12.73 0.17
C CYS A 128 -10.01 14.19 0.03
N ALA A 129 -9.19 15.15 0.46
CA ALA A 129 -9.49 16.57 0.33
C ALA A 129 -9.62 17.00 -1.14
N LEU A 130 -8.72 16.53 -2.03
CA LEU A 130 -8.80 16.82 -3.46
C LEU A 130 -10.07 16.25 -4.09
N VAL A 131 -10.45 15.00 -3.75
CA VAL A 131 -11.74 14.42 -4.19
C VAL A 131 -12.92 15.25 -3.69
N GLY A 132 -12.90 15.67 -2.44
CA GLY A 132 -13.91 16.58 -1.88
C GLY A 132 -13.99 17.90 -2.63
N LEU A 133 -12.86 18.53 -2.98
CA LEU A 133 -12.80 19.77 -3.75
C LEU A 133 -13.35 19.59 -5.17
N ILE A 134 -13.01 18.50 -5.86
CA ILE A 134 -13.54 18.17 -7.19
C ILE A 134 -15.07 17.98 -7.10
N ALA A 135 -15.52 17.19 -6.13
CA ALA A 135 -16.94 16.96 -5.87
C ALA A 135 -17.68 18.27 -5.59
N TRP A 136 -17.10 19.14 -4.77
CA TRP A 136 -17.68 20.46 -4.46
C TRP A 136 -17.81 21.35 -5.71
N ARG A 137 -16.78 21.39 -6.53
CA ARG A 137 -16.78 22.11 -7.81
C ARG A 137 -17.94 21.66 -8.71
N ARG A 138 -18.28 20.37 -8.67
CA ARG A 138 -19.30 19.75 -9.53
C ARG A 138 -20.71 19.82 -8.96
N CYS A 139 -20.90 19.50 -7.68
CA CYS A 139 -22.23 19.41 -7.07
C CYS A 139 -22.68 20.65 -6.29
N GLY A 140 -21.76 21.61 -6.00
CA GLY A 140 -22.02 22.84 -5.26
C GLY A 140 -22.43 22.67 -3.78
N GLY A 141 -22.50 21.43 -3.27
CA GLY A 141 -22.96 21.12 -1.93
C GLY A 141 -21.84 20.64 -1.01
N PHE A 142 -21.55 21.38 0.08
CA PHE A 142 -20.46 21.02 1.01
C PHE A 142 -20.59 19.62 1.58
N TYR A 143 -21.73 19.25 2.19
CA TYR A 143 -21.90 17.95 2.84
C TYR A 143 -21.93 16.78 1.85
N ARG A 144 -22.41 16.98 0.63
CA ARG A 144 -22.30 15.98 -0.44
C ARG A 144 -20.84 15.75 -0.85
N SER A 145 -20.08 16.82 -0.91
CA SER A 145 -18.63 16.74 -1.22
C SER A 145 -17.87 16.07 -0.10
N LEU A 146 -18.24 16.35 1.15
CA LEU A 146 -17.68 15.69 2.33
C LEU A 146 -17.99 14.19 2.32
N LEU A 147 -19.21 13.81 1.95
CA LEU A 147 -19.59 12.40 1.80
C LEU A 147 -18.74 11.69 0.73
N ALA A 148 -18.52 12.34 -0.43
CA ALA A 148 -17.64 11.79 -1.46
C ALA A 148 -16.20 11.60 -0.94
N ALA A 149 -15.66 12.59 -0.23
CA ALA A 149 -14.33 12.52 0.35
C ALA A 149 -14.22 11.40 1.42
N CYS A 150 -15.24 11.23 2.26
CA CYS A 150 -15.31 10.15 3.25
C CYS A 150 -15.44 8.77 2.60
N ALA A 151 -16.19 8.64 1.50
CA ALA A 151 -16.25 7.38 0.74
C ALA A 151 -14.87 7.02 0.13
N THR A 152 -14.13 8.02 -0.37
CA THR A 152 -12.74 7.82 -0.79
C THR A 152 -11.87 7.39 0.38
N ALA A 153 -12.01 8.00 1.57
CA ALA A 153 -11.25 7.64 2.76
C ALA A 153 -11.50 6.19 3.19
N GLY A 154 -12.76 5.72 3.14
CA GLY A 154 -13.11 4.32 3.40
C GLY A 154 -12.40 3.33 2.46
N MET A 155 -12.25 3.68 1.17
CA MET A 155 -11.45 2.89 0.24
C MET A 155 -9.95 3.01 0.50
N ALA A 156 -9.46 4.21 0.85
CA ALA A 156 -8.05 4.53 0.99
C ALA A 156 -7.40 3.89 2.23
N ILE A 157 -8.18 3.57 3.28
CA ILE A 157 -7.66 2.96 4.51
C ILE A 157 -6.89 1.65 4.25
N ARG A 158 -7.34 0.85 3.29
CA ARG A 158 -6.67 -0.41 2.89
C ARG A 158 -5.31 -0.19 2.23
N PHE A 159 -5.02 1.04 1.83
CA PHE A 159 -3.79 1.47 1.19
C PHE A 159 -2.93 2.34 2.11
N ALA A 160 -3.22 2.36 3.41
CA ALA A 160 -2.46 3.11 4.39
C ALA A 160 -1.13 2.41 4.76
N LEU A 161 -0.36 2.05 3.73
CA LEU A 161 0.98 1.48 3.81
C LEU A 161 2.03 2.52 3.37
N ASP A 162 3.26 2.39 3.86
CA ASP A 162 4.32 3.37 3.64
C ASP A 162 5.05 3.13 2.31
N ARG A 163 4.30 3.20 1.20
CA ARG A 163 4.77 2.89 -0.16
C ARG A 163 4.67 4.06 -1.12
N PRO A 164 5.53 4.14 -2.14
CA PRO A 164 5.56 5.18 -3.16
C PRO A 164 4.24 5.40 -3.92
N TYR A 165 3.37 4.39 -4.05
CA TYR A 165 2.09 4.52 -4.73
C TYR A 165 1.16 5.57 -4.10
N LEU A 166 1.34 5.92 -2.82
CA LEU A 166 0.58 6.99 -2.16
C LEU A 166 0.73 8.33 -2.89
N ILE A 167 1.94 8.59 -3.40
CA ILE A 167 2.21 9.80 -4.19
C ILE A 167 1.43 9.74 -5.50
N THR A 168 1.31 8.57 -6.14
CA THR A 168 0.47 8.40 -7.33
C THR A 168 -0.98 8.76 -7.06
N PHE A 169 -1.58 8.31 -5.97
CA PHE A 169 -2.98 8.59 -5.67
C PHE A 169 -3.22 10.08 -5.49
N LEU A 170 -2.34 10.76 -4.76
CA LEU A 170 -2.41 12.20 -4.56
C LEU A 170 -2.24 12.97 -5.88
N LEU A 171 -1.21 12.62 -6.68
CA LEU A 171 -0.91 13.35 -7.92
C LEU A 171 -1.94 13.08 -9.02
N LEU A 172 -2.55 11.89 -9.05
CA LEU A 172 -3.67 11.58 -9.94
C LEU A 172 -4.89 12.47 -9.61
N ALA A 173 -5.25 12.56 -8.33
CA ALA A 173 -6.33 13.44 -7.88
C ALA A 173 -6.01 14.93 -8.14
N ALA A 174 -4.75 15.36 -7.93
CA ALA A 174 -4.30 16.72 -8.23
C ALA A 174 -4.39 17.03 -9.73
N THR A 175 -4.01 16.08 -10.59
CA THR A 175 -4.15 16.23 -12.05
C THR A 175 -5.62 16.45 -12.44
N ILE A 176 -6.54 15.63 -11.91
CA ILE A 176 -7.98 15.79 -12.15
C ILE A 176 -8.46 17.15 -11.61
N ALA A 177 -8.05 17.55 -10.40
CA ALA A 177 -8.44 18.82 -9.81
C ALA A 177 -7.98 20.02 -10.67
N ILE A 178 -6.72 20.04 -11.11
CA ILE A 178 -6.17 21.11 -11.97
C ILE A 178 -6.99 21.24 -13.26
N LEU A 179 -7.32 20.12 -13.89
CA LEU A 179 -8.10 20.08 -15.12
C LEU A 179 -9.58 20.46 -14.91
N GLU A 180 -10.19 20.06 -13.79
CA GLU A 180 -11.57 20.45 -13.43
C GLU A 180 -11.72 21.94 -13.15
N TYR A 181 -10.77 22.50 -12.42
CA TYR A 181 -10.79 23.92 -12.10
C TYR A 181 -10.29 24.79 -13.27
N ARG A 182 -9.62 24.17 -14.26
CA ARG A 182 -8.98 24.87 -15.40
C ARG A 182 -8.06 26.02 -14.96
N ARG A 183 -7.44 25.84 -13.78
CA ARG A 183 -6.52 26.79 -13.15
C ARG A 183 -5.16 26.13 -13.00
N TRP A 184 -4.09 26.93 -13.10
CA TRP A 184 -2.72 26.47 -12.94
C TRP A 184 -2.32 25.32 -13.86
N LEU A 185 -2.91 25.27 -15.07
CA LEU A 185 -2.62 24.20 -16.05
C LEU A 185 -1.12 23.98 -16.28
N TRP A 186 -0.32 25.06 -16.23
CA TRP A 186 1.13 25.00 -16.36
C TRP A 186 1.87 24.34 -15.20
N LEU A 187 1.21 23.97 -14.10
CA LEU A 187 1.80 23.11 -13.08
C LEU A 187 1.84 21.64 -13.50
N LEU A 188 1.01 21.22 -14.46
CA LEU A 188 0.94 19.81 -14.87
C LEU A 188 2.29 19.26 -15.37
N PRO A 189 3.08 19.95 -16.22
CA PRO A 189 4.40 19.45 -16.60
C PRO A 189 5.34 19.20 -15.41
N ALA A 190 5.39 20.12 -14.44
CA ALA A 190 6.22 19.96 -13.24
C ALA A 190 5.71 18.81 -12.35
N LEU A 191 4.38 18.67 -12.22
CA LEU A 191 3.76 17.56 -11.49
C LEU A 191 4.12 16.21 -12.13
N PHE A 192 4.06 16.10 -13.47
CA PHE A 192 4.41 14.87 -14.18
C PHE A 192 5.90 14.57 -14.12
N LEU A 193 6.78 15.57 -14.10
CA LEU A 193 8.22 15.36 -13.87
C LEU A 193 8.47 14.71 -12.50
N VAL A 194 7.86 15.25 -11.44
CA VAL A 194 7.98 14.69 -10.09
C VAL A 194 7.36 13.29 -10.02
N TRP A 195 6.16 13.13 -10.56
CA TRP A 195 5.43 11.87 -10.51
C TRP A 195 6.16 10.72 -11.20
N ALA A 196 6.69 10.95 -12.40
CA ALA A 196 7.42 9.93 -13.17
C ALA A 196 8.72 9.46 -12.49
N ASN A 197 9.25 10.24 -11.54
CA ASN A 197 10.41 9.89 -10.73
C ASN A 197 10.05 9.34 -9.34
N CYS A 198 8.77 9.43 -8.94
CA CYS A 198 8.29 8.91 -7.66
C CYS A 198 7.66 7.53 -7.76
N HIS A 199 6.93 7.21 -8.86
CA HIS A 199 6.25 5.92 -8.98
C HIS A 199 5.76 5.67 -10.40
N GLY A 200 5.81 4.41 -10.84
CA GLY A 200 5.40 3.97 -12.18
C GLY A 200 3.95 4.29 -12.57
N GLY A 201 3.06 4.56 -11.60
CA GLY A 201 1.64 4.87 -11.86
C GLY A 201 1.36 6.18 -12.61
N PHE A 202 2.37 6.96 -12.98
CA PHE A 202 2.21 8.21 -13.74
C PHE A 202 1.53 8.02 -15.10
N PHE A 203 1.58 6.83 -15.71
CA PHE A 203 0.87 6.53 -16.95
C PHE A 203 -0.66 6.64 -16.82
N LEU A 204 -1.23 6.47 -15.61
CA LEU A 204 -2.66 6.73 -15.35
C LEU A 204 -3.02 8.18 -15.61
N GLY A 205 -2.08 9.08 -15.34
CA GLY A 205 -2.22 10.49 -15.65
C GLY A 205 -2.31 10.77 -17.15
N TRP A 206 -1.66 9.97 -18.00
CA TRP A 206 -1.77 10.12 -19.48
C TRP A 206 -3.20 9.87 -19.96
N LEU A 207 -3.89 8.89 -19.36
CA LEU A 207 -5.31 8.64 -19.64
C LEU A 207 -6.17 9.85 -19.26
N VAL A 208 -5.91 10.44 -18.07
CA VAL A 208 -6.63 11.63 -17.60
C VAL A 208 -6.38 12.81 -18.55
N LEU A 209 -5.11 13.08 -18.92
CA LEU A 209 -4.78 14.14 -19.87
C LEU A 209 -5.47 13.94 -21.22
N ALA A 210 -5.47 12.71 -21.73
CA ALA A 210 -6.12 12.37 -23.00
C ALA A 210 -7.64 12.56 -22.93
N ALA A 211 -8.29 12.10 -21.85
CA ALA A 211 -9.75 12.22 -21.66
C ALA A 211 -10.20 13.69 -21.61
N TYR A 212 -9.50 14.52 -20.82
CA TYR A 212 -9.82 15.95 -20.71
C TYR A 212 -9.50 16.74 -21.98
N SER A 213 -8.40 16.40 -22.66
CA SER A 213 -8.06 17.00 -23.96
C SER A 213 -9.10 16.65 -25.03
N GLY A 214 -9.51 15.39 -25.09
CA GLY A 214 -10.56 14.91 -26.00
C GLY A 214 -11.91 15.61 -25.74
N GLU A 215 -12.32 15.74 -24.48
CA GLU A 215 -13.56 16.44 -24.12
C GLU A 215 -13.48 17.94 -24.48
N ALA A 216 -12.36 18.59 -24.19
CA ALA A 216 -12.17 20.01 -24.52
C ALA A 216 -12.25 20.28 -26.04
N LEU A 217 -11.65 19.41 -26.85
CA LEU A 217 -11.72 19.47 -28.30
C LEU A 217 -13.13 19.18 -28.82
N TRP A 218 -13.81 18.16 -28.28
CA TRP A 218 -15.18 17.80 -28.64
C TRP A 218 -16.16 18.96 -28.36
N GLN A 219 -16.01 19.59 -27.19
CA GLN A 219 -16.83 20.72 -26.79
C GLN A 219 -16.41 22.06 -27.43
N ARG A 220 -15.33 22.07 -28.22
CA ARG A 220 -14.72 23.30 -28.76
C ARG A 220 -14.47 24.36 -27.69
N ALA A 221 -13.98 23.93 -26.52
CA ALA A 221 -13.72 24.82 -25.39
C ALA A 221 -12.67 25.87 -25.76
N LEU A 222 -12.82 27.09 -25.26
CA LEU A 222 -11.91 28.21 -25.56
C LEU A 222 -10.45 27.92 -25.17
N ASP A 223 -10.25 27.15 -24.13
CA ASP A 223 -8.94 26.73 -23.61
C ASP A 223 -8.47 25.36 -24.12
N ALA A 224 -9.19 24.73 -25.06
CA ALA A 224 -8.83 23.40 -25.59
C ALA A 224 -7.39 23.34 -26.11
N ARG A 225 -6.95 24.39 -26.84
CA ARG A 225 -5.56 24.47 -27.32
C ARG A 225 -4.54 24.46 -26.18
N GLN A 226 -4.80 25.22 -25.11
CA GLN A 226 -3.91 25.27 -23.94
C GLN A 226 -3.86 23.92 -23.23
N ILE A 227 -5.01 23.27 -23.01
CA ILE A 227 -5.09 21.94 -22.39
C ILE A 227 -4.30 20.92 -23.22
N CYS A 228 -4.47 20.89 -24.53
CA CYS A 228 -3.74 19.98 -25.41
C CYS A 228 -2.21 20.22 -25.38
N ILE A 229 -1.78 21.47 -25.44
CA ILE A 229 -0.35 21.82 -25.40
C ILE A 229 0.26 21.39 -24.07
N VAL A 230 -0.37 21.75 -22.94
CA VAL A 230 0.12 21.41 -21.62
C VAL A 230 0.11 19.90 -21.40
N SER A 231 -0.92 19.18 -21.90
CA SER A 231 -0.98 17.72 -21.84
C SER A 231 0.15 17.07 -22.64
N ALA A 232 0.43 17.55 -23.85
CA ALA A 232 1.54 17.06 -24.68
C ALA A 232 2.90 17.30 -24.02
N ILE A 233 3.12 18.47 -23.43
CA ILE A 233 4.34 18.80 -22.68
C ILE A 233 4.46 17.90 -21.45
N SER A 234 3.38 17.69 -20.68
CA SER A 234 3.37 16.83 -19.50
C SER A 234 3.71 15.38 -19.85
N LEU A 235 3.15 14.87 -20.96
CA LEU A 235 3.48 13.54 -21.47
C LEU A 235 4.97 13.46 -21.85
N ALA A 236 5.49 14.42 -22.60
CA ALA A 236 6.89 14.43 -23.03
C ALA A 236 7.85 14.50 -21.82
N ILE A 237 7.57 15.39 -20.86
CA ILE A 237 8.38 15.56 -19.63
C ILE A 237 8.34 14.32 -18.74
N SER A 238 7.24 13.56 -18.73
CA SER A 238 7.16 12.31 -17.96
C SER A 238 8.19 11.25 -18.41
N GLY A 239 8.76 11.38 -19.60
CA GLY A 239 9.90 10.59 -20.06
C GLY A 239 11.26 10.97 -19.44
N LEU A 240 11.35 12.09 -18.70
CA LEU A 240 12.57 12.52 -17.99
C LEU A 240 12.68 11.79 -16.63
N ASN A 241 12.84 10.48 -16.69
CA ASN A 241 13.06 9.59 -15.58
C ASN A 241 14.09 8.51 -15.98
N PRO A 242 14.65 7.72 -15.06
CA PRO A 242 15.69 6.73 -15.38
C PRO A 242 15.28 5.68 -16.42
N ASN A 243 13.97 5.46 -16.62
CA ASN A 243 13.42 4.44 -17.50
C ASN A 243 12.79 4.98 -18.79
N GLY A 244 12.70 6.31 -18.96
CA GLY A 244 12.00 6.92 -20.10
C GLY A 244 10.54 6.45 -20.17
N PHE A 245 10.14 5.95 -21.35
CA PHE A 245 8.79 5.41 -21.59
C PHE A 245 8.72 3.87 -21.48
N ARG A 246 9.72 3.19 -20.94
CA ARG A 246 9.77 1.72 -20.80
C ARG A 246 8.66 1.16 -19.91
N ILE A 247 7.96 2.00 -19.13
CA ILE A 247 6.80 1.58 -18.33
C ILE A 247 5.78 0.79 -19.18
N LEU A 248 5.57 1.15 -20.44
CA LEU A 248 4.64 0.42 -21.31
C LEU A 248 5.10 -1.01 -21.60
N GLN A 249 6.42 -1.22 -21.76
CA GLN A 249 7.01 -2.56 -21.91
C GLN A 249 6.90 -3.36 -20.61
N VAL A 250 7.21 -2.75 -19.48
CA VAL A 250 7.14 -3.37 -18.15
C VAL A 250 5.72 -3.87 -17.85
N LEU A 251 4.69 -3.07 -18.15
CA LEU A 251 3.29 -3.48 -17.96
C LEU A 251 2.90 -4.72 -18.79
N LEU A 252 3.53 -4.92 -19.95
CA LEU A 252 3.32 -6.12 -20.78
C LEU A 252 4.07 -7.33 -20.17
N TYR A 253 5.30 -7.12 -19.71
CA TYR A 253 6.14 -8.19 -19.17
C TYR A 253 5.64 -8.71 -17.80
N TYR A 254 5.05 -7.87 -16.95
CA TYR A 254 4.44 -8.31 -15.70
C TYR A 254 3.37 -9.40 -15.86
N ARG A 255 2.74 -9.49 -17.02
CA ARG A 255 1.79 -10.60 -17.31
C ARG A 255 2.45 -11.97 -17.38
N SER A 256 3.76 -12.02 -17.65
CA SER A 256 4.54 -13.26 -17.77
C SER A 256 5.12 -13.72 -16.44
N SER A 257 5.23 -12.85 -15.44
CA SER A 257 5.80 -13.16 -14.12
C SER A 257 4.85 -14.02 -13.29
N SER A 258 5.37 -15.10 -12.67
CA SER A 258 4.64 -15.91 -11.70
C SER A 258 4.54 -15.21 -10.34
N ALA A 259 5.52 -14.39 -9.98
CA ALA A 259 5.48 -13.59 -8.76
C ALA A 259 4.24 -12.70 -8.74
N THR A 260 3.92 -12.01 -9.85
CA THR A 260 2.70 -11.19 -9.94
C THR A 260 1.41 -12.00 -9.87
N LYS A 261 1.42 -13.29 -10.24
CA LYS A 261 0.24 -14.16 -10.19
C LYS A 261 0.00 -14.72 -8.79
N ASN A 262 1.04 -14.84 -7.98
CA ASN A 262 0.99 -15.46 -6.65
C ASN A 262 0.84 -14.43 -5.51
N LEU A 263 1.00 -13.14 -5.79
CA LEU A 263 0.82 -12.09 -4.78
C LEU A 263 -0.65 -11.68 -4.67
N LEU A 264 -1.20 -11.68 -3.46
CA LEU A 264 -2.61 -11.34 -3.17
C LEU A 264 -3.01 -9.96 -3.70
N GLU A 265 -2.13 -8.99 -3.67
CA GLU A 265 -2.40 -7.64 -4.18
C GLU A 265 -2.66 -7.58 -5.70
N TRP A 266 -2.16 -8.57 -6.46
CA TRP A 266 -2.40 -8.73 -7.89
C TRP A 266 -3.60 -9.63 -8.21
N ALA A 267 -4.18 -10.29 -7.20
CA ALA A 267 -5.39 -11.08 -7.38
C ALA A 267 -6.56 -10.20 -7.85
N ARG A 268 -7.46 -10.80 -8.62
CA ARG A 268 -8.67 -10.10 -9.07
C ARG A 268 -9.65 -9.96 -7.92
N PRO A 269 -10.24 -8.77 -7.69
CA PRO A 269 -11.31 -8.63 -6.71
C PRO A 269 -12.55 -9.43 -7.16
N ALA A 270 -13.30 -9.92 -6.19
CA ALA A 270 -14.60 -10.55 -6.47
C ALA A 270 -15.58 -9.50 -7.04
N TRP A 271 -16.36 -9.88 -8.06
CA TRP A 271 -17.24 -8.96 -8.80
C TRP A 271 -18.33 -8.35 -7.91
N PHE A 272 -18.88 -9.12 -6.98
CA PHE A 272 -20.03 -8.75 -6.15
C PHE A 272 -19.80 -9.10 -4.67
N ALA A 273 -18.58 -8.92 -4.17
CA ALA A 273 -18.35 -9.02 -2.73
C ALA A 273 -19.15 -7.95 -1.98
N ALA A 274 -19.65 -8.28 -0.80
CA ALA A 274 -20.37 -7.33 0.06
C ALA A 274 -19.40 -6.35 0.73
N ASN A 275 -18.87 -5.41 -0.04
CA ASN A 275 -17.92 -4.40 0.42
C ASN A 275 -18.15 -3.05 -0.27
N GLU A 276 -17.46 -2.03 0.21
CA GLU A 276 -17.52 -0.66 -0.29
C GLU A 276 -17.13 -0.52 -1.76
N PHE A 277 -16.17 -1.30 -2.23
CA PHE A 277 -15.76 -1.32 -3.64
C PHE A 277 -16.94 -1.65 -4.54
N THR A 278 -17.67 -2.75 -4.23
CA THR A 278 -18.84 -3.19 -4.98
C THR A 278 -19.94 -2.13 -4.97
N VAL A 279 -20.23 -1.55 -3.81
CA VAL A 279 -21.25 -0.49 -3.69
C VAL A 279 -20.89 0.70 -4.58
N LEU A 280 -19.65 1.16 -4.54
CA LEU A 280 -19.22 2.35 -5.29
C LEU A 280 -19.30 2.14 -6.80
N TRP A 281 -18.77 1.03 -7.34
CA TRP A 281 -18.81 0.83 -8.79
C TRP A 281 -20.22 0.53 -9.30
N VAL A 282 -21.04 -0.24 -8.56
CA VAL A 282 -22.42 -0.55 -8.95
C VAL A 282 -23.29 0.69 -8.94
N VAL A 283 -23.30 1.43 -7.82
CA VAL A 283 -24.10 2.66 -7.71
C VAL A 283 -23.66 3.69 -8.73
N GLY A 284 -22.33 3.87 -8.93
CA GLY A 284 -21.80 4.75 -9.95
C GLY A 284 -22.28 4.36 -11.35
N ALA A 285 -22.15 3.09 -11.73
CA ALA A 285 -22.60 2.59 -13.03
C ALA A 285 -24.11 2.78 -13.25
N LEU A 286 -24.94 2.41 -12.25
CA LEU A 286 -26.39 2.57 -12.34
C LEU A 286 -26.78 4.04 -12.51
N LEU A 287 -26.17 4.96 -11.77
CA LEU A 287 -26.44 6.39 -11.91
C LEU A 287 -26.00 6.93 -13.26
N MET A 288 -24.83 6.53 -13.77
CA MET A 288 -24.36 6.94 -15.09
C MET A 288 -25.29 6.42 -16.20
N LEU A 289 -25.79 5.19 -16.10
CA LEU A 289 -26.78 4.64 -17.03
C LEU A 289 -28.13 5.37 -16.92
N TRP A 290 -28.56 5.69 -15.70
CA TRP A 290 -29.82 6.45 -15.48
C TRP A 290 -29.75 7.84 -16.08
N GLU A 291 -28.68 8.58 -15.80
CA GLU A 291 -28.47 9.98 -16.24
C GLU A 291 -27.61 10.05 -17.52
N TRP A 292 -27.55 8.99 -18.34
CA TRP A 292 -26.58 8.81 -19.43
C TRP A 292 -26.46 10.00 -20.38
N ARG A 293 -27.57 10.76 -20.59
CA ARG A 293 -27.58 11.96 -21.43
C ARG A 293 -26.90 13.18 -20.81
N ARG A 294 -26.72 13.17 -19.48
CA ARG A 294 -26.10 14.25 -18.72
C ARG A 294 -24.65 13.97 -18.36
N VAL A 295 -24.25 12.70 -18.45
CA VAL A 295 -22.90 12.28 -18.07
C VAL A 295 -21.91 12.80 -19.10
N ARG A 296 -20.86 13.45 -18.61
CA ARG A 296 -19.77 13.98 -19.43
C ARG A 296 -18.96 12.84 -20.04
N MET A 297 -18.40 13.09 -21.24
CA MET A 297 -17.54 12.10 -21.93
C MET A 297 -16.33 11.71 -21.08
N VAL A 298 -15.67 12.66 -20.40
CA VAL A 298 -14.55 12.39 -19.53
C VAL A 298 -14.92 11.46 -18.37
N ASP A 299 -16.11 11.59 -17.81
CA ASP A 299 -16.55 10.75 -16.70
C ASP A 299 -16.81 9.30 -17.16
N TRP A 300 -17.38 9.11 -18.36
CA TRP A 300 -17.49 7.79 -18.97
C TRP A 300 -16.12 7.15 -19.19
N ILE A 301 -15.18 7.87 -19.78
CA ILE A 301 -13.85 7.34 -20.07
C ILE A 301 -13.14 6.94 -18.77
N LEU A 302 -13.07 7.84 -17.79
CA LEU A 302 -12.34 7.60 -16.56
C LEU A 302 -13.02 6.53 -15.70
N PHE A 303 -14.35 6.54 -15.58
CA PHE A 303 -15.06 5.55 -14.80
C PHE A 303 -14.88 4.14 -15.37
N VAL A 304 -15.13 3.96 -16.68
CA VAL A 304 -14.97 2.65 -17.32
C VAL A 304 -13.52 2.16 -17.25
N ALA A 305 -12.56 3.02 -17.53
CA ALA A 305 -11.14 2.64 -17.51
C ALA A 305 -10.68 2.28 -16.08
N PHE A 306 -11.08 3.04 -15.07
CA PHE A 306 -10.66 2.79 -13.69
C PHE A 306 -11.37 1.58 -13.07
N VAL A 307 -12.64 1.34 -13.42
CA VAL A 307 -13.34 0.09 -13.05
C VAL A 307 -12.68 -1.11 -13.71
N ALA A 308 -12.35 -1.04 -15.00
CA ALA A 308 -11.65 -2.10 -15.71
C ALA A 308 -10.25 -2.38 -15.10
N ALA A 309 -9.50 -1.32 -14.76
CA ALA A 309 -8.22 -1.44 -14.07
C ALA A 309 -8.37 -2.08 -12.68
N ALA A 310 -9.41 -1.71 -11.92
CA ALA A 310 -9.69 -2.28 -10.62
C ALA A 310 -9.96 -3.79 -10.69
N PHE A 311 -10.71 -4.27 -11.70
CA PHE A 311 -10.95 -5.70 -11.90
C PHE A 311 -9.73 -6.47 -12.42
N SER A 312 -8.65 -5.80 -12.80
CA SER A 312 -7.40 -6.47 -13.16
C SER A 312 -6.56 -6.88 -11.94
N ALA A 313 -6.62 -6.11 -10.84
CA ALA A 313 -5.87 -6.37 -9.60
C ALA A 313 -6.48 -5.61 -8.41
N GLN A 314 -6.46 -6.23 -7.22
CA GLN A 314 -6.98 -5.62 -5.98
C GLN A 314 -6.32 -4.26 -5.67
N ARG A 315 -5.02 -4.13 -5.93
CA ARG A 315 -4.26 -2.88 -5.73
C ARG A 315 -4.80 -1.69 -6.53
N ASN A 316 -5.59 -1.93 -7.57
CA ASN A 316 -6.17 -0.88 -8.42
C ASN A 316 -7.58 -0.44 -7.95
N THR A 317 -8.17 -1.09 -6.95
CA THR A 317 -9.54 -0.77 -6.49
C THR A 317 -9.67 0.65 -5.97
N ILE A 318 -8.58 1.26 -5.49
CA ILE A 318 -8.52 2.68 -5.08
C ILE A 318 -8.91 3.65 -6.20
N LEU A 319 -8.68 3.28 -7.47
CA LEU A 319 -9.07 4.12 -8.62
C LEU A 319 -10.59 4.30 -8.70
N VAL A 320 -11.36 3.27 -8.31
CA VAL A 320 -12.81 3.38 -8.14
C VAL A 320 -13.15 4.29 -6.95
N GLY A 321 -12.42 4.13 -5.83
CA GLY A 321 -12.55 5.01 -4.67
C GLY A 321 -12.27 6.49 -4.96
N LEU A 322 -11.48 6.78 -6.00
CA LEU A 322 -11.22 8.16 -6.45
C LEU A 322 -12.34 8.70 -7.35
N ILE A 323 -12.80 7.93 -8.35
CA ILE A 323 -13.70 8.46 -9.38
C ILE A 323 -15.19 8.26 -9.06
N ALA A 324 -15.58 7.10 -8.50
CA ALA A 324 -16.99 6.78 -8.28
C ALA A 324 -17.68 7.71 -7.28
N PRO A 325 -17.08 8.11 -6.15
CA PRO A 325 -17.71 9.09 -5.24
C PRO A 325 -18.01 10.43 -5.92
N ILE A 326 -17.09 10.92 -6.78
CA ILE A 326 -17.28 12.16 -7.56
C ILE A 326 -18.47 12.01 -8.51
N VAL A 327 -18.52 10.90 -9.25
CA VAL A 327 -19.62 10.59 -10.19
C VAL A 327 -20.96 10.50 -9.44
N ILE A 328 -21.00 9.77 -8.34
CA ILE A 328 -22.22 9.56 -7.54
C ILE A 328 -22.79 10.93 -7.08
N VAL A 329 -21.99 11.75 -6.43
CA VAL A 329 -22.51 13.03 -5.90
C VAL A 329 -22.82 14.07 -6.99
N THR A 330 -22.22 13.92 -8.18
CA THR A 330 -22.46 14.79 -9.33
C THR A 330 -23.81 14.47 -9.99
N TYR A 331 -24.11 13.19 -10.20
CA TYR A 331 -25.26 12.76 -10.98
C TYR A 331 -26.45 12.29 -10.16
N LEU A 332 -26.28 12.08 -8.83
CA LEU A 332 -27.39 11.75 -7.95
C LEU A 332 -28.44 12.90 -7.93
N PRO A 333 -29.70 12.67 -8.32
CA PRO A 333 -30.74 13.69 -8.33
C PRO A 333 -31.16 14.05 -6.90
N TRP A 334 -30.42 14.95 -6.26
CA TRP A 334 -30.67 15.36 -4.89
C TRP A 334 -31.74 16.45 -4.85
N ARG A 335 -32.95 16.09 -4.39
CA ARG A 335 -34.10 17.04 -4.30
C ARG A 335 -34.40 17.50 -2.88
N CYS A 336 -33.77 16.93 -1.88
CA CYS A 336 -34.05 17.26 -0.48
C CYS A 336 -33.11 18.36 0.02
N VAL A 337 -33.68 19.46 0.50
CA VAL A 337 -32.95 20.52 1.21
C VAL A 337 -33.15 20.29 2.70
N LEU A 338 -32.13 19.77 3.36
CA LEU A 338 -32.15 19.55 4.80
C LEU A 338 -31.73 20.81 5.56
N PRO A 339 -32.32 21.07 6.73
CA PRO A 339 -31.83 22.13 7.61
C PRO A 339 -30.34 21.94 7.93
N PRO A 340 -29.53 23.02 7.98
CA PRO A 340 -28.06 22.88 8.11
C PRO A 340 -27.57 22.06 9.31
N LEU A 341 -28.32 22.03 10.39
CA LEU A 341 -28.01 21.24 11.59
C LEU A 341 -28.11 19.73 11.36
N VAL A 342 -29.01 19.27 10.47
CA VAL A 342 -29.21 17.82 10.23
C VAL A 342 -27.98 17.18 9.60
N PRO A 343 -27.46 17.67 8.45
CA PRO A 343 -26.26 17.07 7.87
C PRO A 343 -25.00 17.30 8.73
N PHE A 344 -24.95 18.39 9.49
CA PHE A 344 -23.87 18.62 10.46
C PHE A 344 -23.91 17.56 11.58
N ALA A 345 -25.04 17.40 12.26
CA ALA A 345 -25.19 16.41 13.32
C ALA A 345 -24.91 14.98 12.82
N GLY A 346 -25.42 14.64 11.63
CA GLY A 346 -25.11 13.36 10.97
C GLY A 346 -23.62 13.18 10.73
N SER A 347 -22.92 14.21 10.25
CA SER A 347 -21.47 14.16 10.05
C SER A 347 -20.71 13.95 11.37
N VAL A 348 -21.06 14.69 12.43
CA VAL A 348 -20.42 14.56 13.75
C VAL A 348 -20.65 13.17 14.35
N LEU A 349 -21.85 12.62 14.23
CA LEU A 349 -22.17 11.27 14.70
C LEU A 349 -21.35 10.20 13.95
N LEU A 350 -21.27 10.31 12.62
CA LEU A 350 -20.48 9.39 11.81
C LEU A 350 -18.98 9.48 12.13
N ILE A 351 -18.44 10.69 12.29
CA ILE A 351 -17.04 10.91 12.69
C ILE A 351 -16.80 10.33 14.08
N GLY A 352 -17.69 10.58 15.04
CA GLY A 352 -17.59 10.05 16.40
C GLY A 352 -17.61 8.51 16.43
N ALA A 353 -18.53 7.88 15.69
CA ALA A 353 -18.59 6.44 15.57
C ALA A 353 -17.32 5.85 14.93
N ALA A 354 -16.85 6.47 13.85
CA ALA A 354 -15.63 6.07 13.18
C ALA A 354 -14.38 6.22 14.07
N MET A 355 -14.28 7.31 14.82
CA MET A 355 -13.20 7.49 15.81
C MET A 355 -13.26 6.44 16.92
N ALA A 356 -14.46 6.14 17.44
CA ALA A 356 -14.61 5.14 18.50
C ALA A 356 -14.16 3.74 18.07
N THR A 357 -14.39 3.36 16.82
CA THR A 357 -13.98 2.06 16.26
C THR A 357 -12.51 1.98 15.89
N SER A 358 -11.84 3.10 15.62
CA SER A 358 -10.45 3.14 15.16
C SER A 358 -9.47 3.72 16.18
N TRP A 359 -9.93 4.05 17.39
CA TRP A 359 -9.12 4.72 18.42
C TRP A 359 -7.86 3.94 18.80
N SER A 360 -7.96 2.62 18.88
CA SER A 360 -6.82 1.74 19.25
C SER A 360 -5.68 1.74 18.23
N THR A 361 -5.98 2.04 16.96
CA THR A 361 -4.99 2.05 15.86
C THR A 361 -4.60 3.47 15.41
N ALA A 362 -5.26 4.51 15.96
CA ALA A 362 -5.00 5.88 15.59
C ALA A 362 -3.70 6.42 16.22
N PHE A 363 -2.94 7.20 15.43
CA PHE A 363 -1.72 7.88 15.87
C PHE A 363 -0.65 6.97 16.48
N GLN A 364 -0.50 5.76 15.96
CA GLN A 364 0.57 4.84 16.34
C GLN A 364 1.87 5.24 15.61
N LEU A 365 2.55 6.26 16.11
CA LEU A 365 3.70 6.93 15.48
C LEU A 365 5.02 6.13 15.63
N ARG A 366 4.98 4.82 15.34
CA ARG A 366 6.09 3.88 15.52
C ARG A 366 6.08 2.78 14.44
N ALA A 367 7.13 1.98 14.40
CA ALA A 367 7.15 0.73 13.64
C ALA A 367 6.57 -0.43 14.50
N ALA A 368 5.96 -1.40 13.83
CA ALA A 368 5.40 -2.61 14.43
C ALA A 368 6.53 -3.62 14.72
N GLU A 369 7.27 -3.42 15.82
CA GLU A 369 8.43 -4.26 16.15
C GLU A 369 8.07 -5.75 16.28
N TRP A 370 6.84 -6.05 16.70
CA TRP A 370 6.34 -7.42 16.83
C TRP A 370 6.32 -8.20 15.50
N ARG A 371 6.28 -7.50 14.37
CA ARG A 371 6.16 -8.09 13.02
C ARG A 371 7.51 -8.39 12.37
N PHE A 372 8.60 -7.85 12.89
CA PHE A 372 9.93 -7.93 12.27
C PHE A 372 10.91 -8.70 13.15
N PRO A 373 11.90 -9.39 12.55
CA PRO A 373 12.86 -10.22 13.28
C PRO A 373 13.93 -9.38 14.00
N THR A 374 13.50 -8.46 14.89
CA THR A 374 14.38 -7.51 15.57
C THR A 374 15.41 -8.24 16.42
N GLY A 375 14.98 -9.15 17.29
CA GLY A 375 15.88 -9.90 18.17
C GLY A 375 16.83 -10.83 17.39
N ALA A 376 16.32 -11.49 16.33
CA ALA A 376 17.17 -12.33 15.47
C ALA A 376 18.24 -11.50 14.74
N THR A 377 17.92 -10.29 14.26
CA THR A 377 18.93 -9.39 13.66
C THR A 377 19.94 -8.87 14.66
N ASP A 378 19.52 -8.55 15.88
CA ASP A 378 20.41 -8.15 16.96
C ASP A 378 21.37 -9.29 17.34
N PHE A 379 20.87 -10.54 17.37
CA PHE A 379 21.68 -11.73 17.58
C PHE A 379 22.75 -11.88 16.49
N LEU A 380 22.40 -11.74 15.21
CA LEU A 380 23.37 -11.85 14.10
C LEU A 380 24.45 -10.78 14.20
N LEU A 381 24.07 -9.53 14.51
CA LEU A 381 25.00 -8.40 14.67
C LEU A 381 25.93 -8.60 15.88
N ALA A 382 25.39 -9.01 17.03
CA ALA A 382 26.16 -9.22 18.26
C ALA A 382 27.22 -10.33 18.14
N HIS A 383 26.93 -11.36 17.33
CA HIS A 383 27.85 -12.47 17.12
C HIS A 383 28.68 -12.35 15.84
N HIS A 384 28.63 -11.19 15.15
CA HIS A 384 29.36 -10.94 13.90
C HIS A 384 29.20 -12.05 12.87
N VAL A 385 27.99 -12.57 12.72
CA VAL A 385 27.69 -13.66 11.79
C VAL A 385 27.99 -13.20 10.37
N THR A 386 28.71 -14.02 9.63
CA THR A 386 29.10 -13.78 8.24
C THR A 386 28.62 -14.90 7.33
N GLY A 387 28.68 -14.69 6.02
CA GLY A 387 28.23 -15.67 5.02
C GLY A 387 26.83 -15.42 4.50
N HIS A 388 26.39 -16.23 3.56
CA HIS A 388 25.10 -16.07 2.90
C HIS A 388 23.95 -16.48 3.84
N ILE A 389 22.96 -15.61 3.96
CA ILE A 389 21.74 -15.82 4.75
C ILE A 389 20.59 -16.16 3.82
N PHE A 390 19.91 -17.28 4.02
CA PHE A 390 18.56 -17.48 3.49
C PHE A 390 17.55 -16.85 4.45
N ASN A 391 16.66 -16.04 3.91
CA ASN A 391 15.61 -15.37 4.67
C ASN A 391 14.26 -15.52 3.99
N THR A 392 13.17 -15.45 4.78
CA THR A 392 11.82 -15.35 4.21
C THR A 392 11.62 -14.01 3.49
N TYR A 393 10.78 -14.03 2.47
CA TYR A 393 10.48 -12.89 1.60
C TYR A 393 10.05 -11.65 2.39
N GLU A 394 9.20 -11.85 3.40
CA GLU A 394 8.65 -10.81 4.27
C GLU A 394 9.73 -10.11 5.09
N TYR A 395 10.79 -10.81 5.44
CA TYR A 395 11.88 -10.27 6.26
C TYR A 395 12.97 -9.57 5.46
N GLY A 396 13.05 -9.84 4.15
CA GLY A 396 14.13 -9.33 3.31
C GLY A 396 14.33 -7.82 3.39
N GLY A 397 13.24 -7.05 3.33
CA GLY A 397 13.30 -5.59 3.44
C GLY A 397 13.88 -5.11 4.78
N TYR A 398 13.43 -5.70 5.89
CA TYR A 398 13.94 -5.38 7.23
C TYR A 398 15.40 -5.75 7.41
N LEU A 399 15.81 -6.91 6.90
CA LEU A 399 17.22 -7.33 6.95
C LEU A 399 18.12 -6.43 6.11
N ILE A 400 17.67 -5.97 4.94
CA ILE A 400 18.37 -4.95 4.14
C ILE A 400 18.58 -3.68 4.98
N TRP A 401 17.55 -3.22 5.70
CA TRP A 401 17.67 -2.03 6.54
C TRP A 401 18.67 -2.20 7.67
N ARG A 402 18.66 -3.35 8.35
CA ARG A 402 19.44 -3.60 9.56
C ARG A 402 20.86 -4.11 9.31
N LEU A 403 21.05 -4.97 8.31
CA LEU A 403 22.29 -5.73 8.13
C LEU A 403 23.19 -5.20 7.01
N TRP A 404 22.65 -4.51 6.00
CA TRP A 404 23.49 -3.97 4.93
C TRP A 404 24.32 -2.76 5.43
N PRO A 405 25.66 -2.64 5.16
CA PRO A 405 26.41 -3.37 4.12
C PRO A 405 27.08 -4.69 4.60
N GLU A 406 27.05 -5.03 5.87
CA GLU A 406 27.77 -6.17 6.43
C GLU A 406 27.27 -7.50 5.84
N GLN A 407 25.97 -7.59 5.55
CA GLN A 407 25.35 -8.76 4.95
C GLN A 407 24.35 -8.38 3.86
N GLN A 408 24.21 -9.29 2.88
CA GLN A 408 23.21 -9.23 1.82
C GLN A 408 22.14 -10.29 2.06
N VAL A 409 20.93 -10.06 1.56
CA VAL A 409 19.79 -10.97 1.69
C VAL A 409 19.73 -11.96 0.53
N PHE A 410 19.00 -13.07 0.72
CA PHE A 410 18.66 -14.02 -0.34
C PHE A 410 17.57 -13.45 -1.25
N ILE A 411 16.48 -12.94 -0.68
CA ILE A 411 15.31 -12.43 -1.38
C ILE A 411 14.63 -11.31 -0.58
N ASP A 412 13.89 -10.45 -1.26
CA ASP A 412 13.10 -9.37 -0.67
C ASP A 412 11.90 -8.98 -1.55
N GLY A 413 11.05 -8.06 -1.05
CA GLY A 413 9.81 -7.62 -1.68
C GLY A 413 9.92 -7.03 -3.09
N ARG A 414 11.12 -6.75 -3.59
CA ARG A 414 11.31 -6.20 -4.94
C ARG A 414 11.12 -7.21 -6.07
N SER A 415 11.09 -8.53 -5.75
CA SER A 415 10.86 -9.62 -6.73
C SER A 415 11.69 -9.49 -8.00
N LEU A 416 13.02 -9.37 -7.85
CA LEU A 416 13.94 -9.01 -8.95
C LEU A 416 14.25 -10.16 -9.92
N SER A 417 13.95 -11.41 -9.57
CA SER A 417 14.22 -12.58 -10.40
C SER A 417 13.16 -13.66 -10.23
N GLU A 418 12.59 -14.07 -11.36
CA GLU A 418 11.58 -15.13 -11.44
C GLU A 418 12.13 -16.50 -11.06
N SER A 419 13.32 -16.85 -11.59
CA SER A 419 13.96 -18.12 -11.27
C SER A 419 14.33 -18.24 -9.78
N LEU A 420 14.81 -17.13 -9.21
CA LEU A 420 15.09 -17.07 -7.77
C LEU A 420 13.82 -17.22 -6.94
N PHE A 421 12.71 -16.59 -7.33
CA PHE A 421 11.44 -16.72 -6.62
C PHE A 421 10.92 -18.18 -6.64
N GLN A 422 11.13 -18.89 -7.75
CA GLN A 422 10.80 -20.32 -7.84
C GLN A 422 11.70 -21.17 -6.94
N ASP A 423 13.02 -20.96 -6.96
CA ASP A 423 13.96 -21.68 -6.08
C ASP A 423 13.68 -21.38 -4.61
N TYR A 424 13.36 -20.11 -4.26
CA TYR A 424 12.90 -19.72 -2.93
C TYR A 424 11.68 -20.53 -2.48
N GLY A 425 10.66 -20.66 -3.33
CA GLY A 425 9.47 -21.46 -3.02
C GLY A 425 9.79 -22.93 -2.80
N ARG A 426 10.68 -23.53 -3.62
CA ARG A 426 11.13 -24.92 -3.46
C ARG A 426 11.84 -25.14 -2.13
N ILE A 427 12.71 -24.20 -1.73
CA ILE A 427 13.42 -24.28 -0.44
C ILE A 427 12.40 -24.17 0.70
N LEU A 428 11.54 -23.15 0.67
CA LEU A 428 10.63 -22.81 1.76
C LEU A 428 9.60 -23.90 2.03
N TYR A 429 9.05 -24.49 0.96
CA TYR A 429 8.08 -25.58 1.07
C TYR A 429 8.72 -26.99 1.07
N ASN A 430 10.05 -27.05 1.15
CA ASN A 430 10.83 -28.30 1.23
C ASN A 430 10.40 -29.32 0.15
N VAL A 431 10.41 -28.86 -1.10
CA VAL A 431 10.00 -29.70 -2.24
C VAL A 431 11.07 -30.75 -2.51
N GLU A 432 10.67 -32.03 -2.59
CA GLU A 432 11.56 -33.17 -2.86
C GLU A 432 11.54 -33.52 -4.34
N GLU A 433 12.28 -32.76 -5.14
CA GLU A 433 12.53 -33.09 -6.55
C GLU A 433 14.00 -33.48 -6.74
N PRO A 434 14.32 -34.54 -7.54
CA PRO A 434 15.69 -34.95 -7.79
C PRO A 434 16.53 -33.79 -8.37
N GLY A 435 17.64 -33.45 -7.70
CA GLY A 435 18.56 -32.38 -8.10
C GLY A 435 18.08 -30.95 -7.75
N GLN A 436 16.93 -30.81 -7.13
CA GLN A 436 16.32 -29.51 -6.78
C GLN A 436 15.63 -29.51 -5.41
N ASN A 437 16.04 -30.38 -4.49
CA ASN A 437 15.53 -30.35 -3.13
C ASN A 437 16.08 -29.14 -2.36
N ALA A 438 15.44 -28.80 -1.24
CA ALA A 438 15.78 -27.63 -0.44
C ALA A 438 17.28 -27.59 -0.07
N GLN A 439 17.84 -28.72 0.38
CA GLN A 439 19.23 -28.79 0.79
C GLN A 439 20.20 -28.52 -0.38
N GLN A 440 19.97 -29.15 -1.55
CA GLN A 440 20.79 -28.94 -2.74
C GLN A 440 20.74 -27.49 -3.25
N LEU A 441 19.58 -26.83 -3.13
CA LEU A 441 19.44 -25.43 -3.48
C LEU A 441 20.19 -24.54 -2.48
N LEU A 442 20.05 -24.79 -1.18
CA LEU A 442 20.81 -24.05 -0.15
C LEU A 442 22.33 -24.21 -0.35
N ASP A 443 22.80 -25.40 -0.73
CA ASP A 443 24.21 -25.65 -1.05
C ASP A 443 24.66 -24.88 -2.30
N ARG A 444 23.85 -24.90 -3.36
CA ARG A 444 24.12 -24.18 -4.61
C ARG A 444 24.30 -22.68 -4.36
N TYR A 445 23.49 -22.08 -3.47
CA TYR A 445 23.59 -20.68 -3.11
C TYR A 445 24.62 -20.40 -2.01
N GLY A 446 25.30 -21.44 -1.48
CA GLY A 446 26.31 -21.30 -0.42
C GLY A 446 25.75 -20.78 0.90
N VAL A 447 24.47 -21.07 1.19
CA VAL A 447 23.80 -20.61 2.40
C VAL A 447 24.42 -21.24 3.65
N GLN A 448 24.72 -20.40 4.65
CA GLN A 448 25.31 -20.82 5.93
C GLN A 448 24.36 -20.56 7.10
N THR A 449 23.41 -19.66 6.93
CA THR A 449 22.48 -19.23 7.98
C THR A 449 21.05 -19.17 7.40
N LEU A 450 20.08 -19.69 8.15
CA LEU A 450 18.64 -19.52 7.88
C LEU A 450 18.07 -18.57 8.93
N LEU A 451 17.35 -17.54 8.50
CA LEU A 451 16.57 -16.63 9.34
C LEU A 451 15.15 -16.55 8.78
N MET A 452 14.19 -17.12 9.50
CA MET A 452 12.84 -17.27 8.95
C MET A 452 11.75 -17.21 10.03
N ASN A 453 10.57 -16.81 9.62
CA ASN A 453 9.29 -17.11 10.27
C ASN A 453 8.78 -18.46 9.76
N THR A 454 7.69 -18.96 10.34
CA THR A 454 7.21 -20.33 10.04
C THR A 454 5.87 -20.35 9.31
N PHE A 455 5.20 -19.21 9.17
CA PHE A 455 3.90 -19.11 8.53
C PHE A 455 3.85 -18.05 7.43
N GLU A 456 3.08 -18.36 6.41
CA GLU A 456 2.43 -17.38 5.55
C GLU A 456 1.03 -17.13 6.11
N TYR A 457 0.78 -15.93 6.61
CA TYR A 457 -0.44 -15.63 7.38
C TYR A 457 -1.69 -15.42 6.53
N GLY A 458 -1.54 -14.95 5.29
CA GLY A 458 -2.66 -14.60 4.41
C GLY A 458 -3.49 -15.81 3.97
N GLU A 459 -2.81 -16.94 3.70
CA GLU A 459 -3.44 -18.21 3.31
C GLU A 459 -3.41 -19.25 4.44
N GLY A 460 -2.65 -19.00 5.50
CA GLY A 460 -2.45 -19.93 6.61
C GLY A 460 -1.63 -21.15 6.21
N LEU A 461 -0.56 -20.92 5.45
CA LEU A 461 0.37 -21.97 5.05
C LEU A 461 1.53 -22.06 6.03
N VAL A 462 1.97 -23.27 6.31
CA VAL A 462 3.22 -23.54 7.05
C VAL A 462 4.35 -23.63 6.04
N TYR A 463 5.45 -22.95 6.31
CA TYR A 463 6.69 -23.12 5.61
C TYR A 463 7.33 -24.47 5.99
N ARG A 464 7.14 -25.48 5.15
CA ARG A 464 7.49 -26.89 5.44
C ARG A 464 8.97 -27.10 5.81
N LEU A 465 9.84 -26.18 5.45
CA LEU A 465 11.23 -26.19 5.86
C LEU A 465 11.37 -26.18 7.40
N ALA A 466 10.56 -25.39 8.11
CA ALA A 466 10.64 -25.27 9.58
C ALA A 466 10.38 -26.61 10.31
N PRO A 467 9.24 -27.31 10.10
CA PRO A 467 9.06 -28.63 10.72
C PRO A 467 10.10 -29.67 10.25
N ALA A 468 10.58 -29.60 9.00
CA ALA A 468 11.66 -30.49 8.53
C ALA A 468 12.96 -30.26 9.31
N LEU A 469 13.27 -29.03 9.70
CA LEU A 469 14.44 -28.68 10.50
C LEU A 469 14.26 -29.02 11.99
N SER A 470 13.05 -29.35 12.45
CA SER A 470 12.79 -29.80 13.80
C SER A 470 13.11 -31.30 14.00
N ASP A 471 13.37 -32.06 12.93
CA ASP A 471 13.71 -33.47 13.01
C ASP A 471 15.03 -33.65 13.78
N PRO A 472 15.06 -34.40 14.90
CA PRO A 472 16.27 -34.67 15.65
C PRO A 472 17.35 -35.44 14.87
N GLN A 473 16.98 -36.14 13.78
CA GLN A 473 17.91 -36.88 12.94
C GLN A 473 18.68 -35.97 12.00
N GLN A 474 18.17 -34.77 11.70
CA GLN A 474 18.93 -33.81 10.91
C GLN A 474 20.05 -33.20 11.77
N THR A 475 21.28 -33.25 11.29
CA THR A 475 22.48 -32.83 12.04
C THR A 475 23.19 -31.63 11.43
N GLU A 476 22.83 -31.25 10.23
CA GLU A 476 23.51 -30.20 9.46
C GLU A 476 23.17 -28.79 9.98
N TRP A 477 21.91 -28.53 10.27
CA TRP A 477 21.45 -27.25 10.73
C TRP A 477 21.25 -27.23 12.24
N LYS A 478 21.88 -26.28 12.92
CA LYS A 478 21.77 -26.11 14.38
C LYS A 478 20.87 -24.89 14.67
N LEU A 479 19.79 -25.09 15.40
CA LEU A 479 19.02 -23.98 15.96
C LEU A 479 19.89 -23.25 16.97
N VAL A 480 20.09 -21.94 16.79
CA VAL A 480 20.97 -21.12 17.64
C VAL A 480 20.25 -19.95 18.29
N TYR A 481 19.11 -19.57 17.77
CA TYR A 481 18.29 -18.48 18.29
C TYR A 481 16.82 -18.72 17.96
N GLU A 482 15.93 -18.35 18.88
CA GLU A 482 14.49 -18.26 18.67
C GLU A 482 13.91 -17.14 19.51
N ASP A 483 12.92 -16.45 18.97
CA ASP A 483 11.99 -15.57 19.66
C ASP A 483 10.59 -15.70 18.99
N PRO A 484 9.52 -15.06 19.50
CA PRO A 484 8.20 -15.21 18.87
C PRO A 484 8.09 -14.70 17.44
N SER A 485 9.09 -14.00 16.90
CA SER A 485 9.09 -13.48 15.52
C SER A 485 9.90 -14.34 14.55
N ALA A 486 11.00 -14.96 14.98
CA ALA A 486 11.90 -15.65 14.07
C ALA A 486 12.71 -16.77 14.74
N VAL A 487 13.17 -17.71 13.90
CA VAL A 487 14.20 -18.69 14.22
C VAL A 487 15.46 -18.43 13.42
N VAL A 488 16.63 -18.68 14.04
CA VAL A 488 17.93 -18.69 13.34
C VAL A 488 18.57 -20.07 13.44
N LEU A 489 18.90 -20.64 12.28
CA LEU A 489 19.63 -21.89 12.20
C LEU A 489 20.95 -21.65 11.46
N MET A 490 22.00 -22.33 11.89
CA MET A 490 23.35 -22.22 11.29
C MET A 490 23.96 -23.60 11.05
N ARG A 491 24.72 -23.73 9.97
CA ARG A 491 25.57 -24.90 9.73
C ARG A 491 26.73 -24.94 10.71
N HIS A 492 27.37 -23.81 10.89
CA HIS A 492 28.56 -23.63 11.72
C HIS A 492 28.34 -22.46 12.70
N PRO A 493 27.76 -22.74 13.90
CA PRO A 493 27.59 -21.69 14.91
C PRO A 493 28.92 -21.05 15.31
N PRO A 494 28.97 -19.75 15.54
CA PRO A 494 30.15 -19.06 16.06
C PRO A 494 30.60 -19.63 17.42
N ALA A 495 31.90 -19.44 17.74
CA ALA A 495 32.42 -19.83 19.03
C ALA A 495 31.63 -19.15 20.18
N GLY A 496 31.22 -19.92 21.17
CA GLY A 496 30.43 -19.43 22.29
C GLY A 496 28.91 -19.44 22.11
N VAL A 497 28.41 -19.76 20.91
CA VAL A 497 26.98 -19.97 20.66
C VAL A 497 26.64 -21.45 20.78
N ALA A 498 25.89 -21.81 21.82
CA ALA A 498 25.43 -23.18 22.04
C ALA A 498 24.17 -23.47 21.19
N PRO A 499 24.13 -24.61 20.47
CA PRO A 499 22.90 -25.04 19.81
C PRO A 499 21.77 -25.29 20.80
N LEU A 500 20.57 -24.92 20.41
CA LEU A 500 19.32 -25.23 21.09
C LEU A 500 18.76 -26.57 20.58
N ASP A 501 17.82 -27.14 21.34
CA ASP A 501 17.08 -28.32 20.90
C ASP A 501 16.20 -27.98 19.68
N SER A 502 16.33 -28.74 18.60
CA SER A 502 15.58 -28.52 17.35
C SER A 502 14.06 -28.64 17.53
N LEU A 503 13.58 -29.42 18.50
CA LEU A 503 12.15 -29.53 18.82
C LEU A 503 11.55 -28.20 19.30
N ARG A 504 12.37 -27.25 19.73
CA ARG A 504 11.92 -25.90 20.09
C ARG A 504 11.31 -25.14 18.91
N ILE A 505 11.60 -25.53 17.68
CA ILE A 505 10.95 -24.95 16.48
C ILE A 505 9.42 -25.14 16.57
N LEU A 506 8.94 -26.28 17.05
CA LEU A 506 7.49 -26.49 17.23
C LEU A 506 6.88 -25.57 18.31
N THR A 507 7.63 -25.32 19.39
CA THR A 507 7.22 -24.36 20.43
C THR A 507 7.29 -22.92 19.92
N HIS A 508 8.29 -22.61 19.11
CA HIS A 508 8.36 -21.31 18.41
C HIS A 508 7.16 -21.08 17.50
N MET A 509 6.72 -22.09 16.72
CA MET A 509 5.53 -21.97 15.87
C MET A 509 4.27 -21.61 16.67
N GLU A 510 4.12 -22.16 17.89
CA GLU A 510 3.02 -21.80 18.80
C GLU A 510 3.14 -20.34 19.25
N ALA A 511 4.34 -19.91 19.68
CA ALA A 511 4.59 -18.56 20.14
C ALA A 511 4.42 -17.52 19.01
N GLU A 512 4.83 -17.85 17.81
CA GLU A 512 4.68 -17.02 16.61
C GLU A 512 3.19 -16.81 16.27
N CYS A 513 2.39 -17.90 16.23
CA CYS A 513 0.96 -17.79 15.98
C CYS A 513 0.24 -17.03 17.11
N ASP A 514 0.62 -17.24 18.37
CA ASP A 514 0.08 -16.49 19.52
C ASP A 514 0.37 -14.98 19.38
N LEU A 515 1.59 -14.62 19.04
CA LEU A 515 1.96 -13.22 18.81
C LEU A 515 1.14 -12.60 17.66
N HIS A 516 0.98 -13.32 16.55
CA HIS A 516 0.16 -12.89 15.43
C HIS A 516 -1.30 -12.66 15.86
N LEU A 517 -1.92 -13.60 16.56
CA LEU A 517 -3.30 -13.50 17.02
C LEU A 517 -3.55 -12.40 18.06
N GLN A 518 -2.53 -12.01 18.83
CA GLN A 518 -2.62 -10.85 19.74
C GLN A 518 -2.79 -9.53 19.00
N HIS A 519 -2.23 -9.42 17.78
CA HIS A 519 -2.25 -8.19 17.00
C HIS A 519 -3.28 -8.24 15.85
N GLU A 520 -3.48 -9.41 15.26
CA GLU A 520 -4.38 -9.64 14.11
C GLU A 520 -5.37 -10.80 14.36
N PRO A 521 -6.23 -10.73 15.39
CA PRO A 521 -7.13 -11.83 15.76
C PRO A 521 -8.15 -12.20 14.66
N HIS A 522 -8.40 -11.28 13.74
CA HIS A 522 -9.31 -11.53 12.60
C HIS A 522 -8.69 -12.40 11.49
N MET A 523 -7.40 -12.77 11.60
CA MET A 523 -6.68 -13.63 10.65
C MET A 523 -6.15 -14.91 11.34
N PRO A 524 -7.03 -15.80 11.84
CA PRO A 524 -6.63 -16.93 12.69
C PRO A 524 -6.15 -18.16 11.92
N LEU A 525 -5.72 -18.01 10.66
CA LEU A 525 -5.37 -19.14 9.79
C LEU A 525 -4.12 -19.91 10.28
N CYS A 526 -3.17 -19.26 10.98
CA CYS A 526 -2.03 -19.94 11.60
C CYS A 526 -2.46 -20.96 12.65
N ALA A 527 -3.55 -20.72 13.40
CA ALA A 527 -4.06 -21.67 14.39
C ALA A 527 -4.58 -22.95 13.72
N ARG A 528 -5.26 -22.83 12.56
CA ARG A 528 -5.67 -23.99 11.75
C ARG A 528 -4.45 -24.76 11.23
N ALA A 529 -3.45 -24.04 10.74
CA ALA A 529 -2.22 -24.62 10.23
C ALA A 529 -1.45 -25.38 11.32
N LEU A 530 -1.32 -24.82 12.52
CA LEU A 530 -0.74 -25.49 13.70
C LEU A 530 -1.48 -26.79 14.07
N ALA A 531 -2.81 -26.77 14.07
CA ALA A 531 -3.59 -27.97 14.31
C ALA A 531 -3.26 -29.09 13.32
N GLN A 532 -3.00 -28.75 12.06
CA GLN A 532 -2.57 -29.72 11.03
C GLN A 532 -1.16 -30.23 11.31
N VAL A 533 -0.20 -29.35 11.64
CA VAL A 533 1.18 -29.74 12.00
C VAL A 533 1.17 -30.71 13.17
N PHE A 534 0.46 -30.37 14.27
CA PHE A 534 0.41 -31.26 15.45
C PHE A 534 -0.31 -32.59 15.18
N THR A 535 -1.27 -32.61 14.25
CA THR A 535 -1.88 -33.86 13.77
C THR A 535 -0.84 -34.73 13.07
N GLN A 536 0.02 -34.14 12.22
CA GLN A 536 1.05 -34.87 11.46
C GLN A 536 2.16 -35.41 12.38
N VAL A 537 2.58 -34.67 13.39
CA VAL A 537 3.58 -35.12 14.36
C VAL A 537 3.00 -36.03 15.46
N GLY A 538 1.69 -36.34 15.42
CA GLY A 538 1.01 -37.27 16.33
C GLY A 538 0.55 -36.66 17.67
N ASP A 539 0.73 -35.36 17.91
CA ASP A 539 0.27 -34.68 19.12
C ASP A 539 -1.21 -34.25 19.01
N GLN A 540 -2.09 -35.22 19.24
CA GLN A 540 -3.54 -35.01 19.12
C GLN A 540 -4.09 -34.02 20.19
N ALA A 541 -3.39 -33.82 21.31
CA ALA A 541 -3.82 -32.89 22.35
C ALA A 541 -3.65 -31.43 21.89
N ARG A 542 -2.45 -31.07 21.42
CA ARG A 542 -2.18 -29.73 20.86
C ARG A 542 -2.97 -29.50 19.56
N ALA A 543 -3.12 -30.50 18.72
CA ALA A 543 -3.92 -30.38 17.49
C ALA A 543 -5.36 -29.94 17.82
N ARG A 544 -6.02 -30.56 18.82
CA ARG A 544 -7.37 -30.17 19.25
C ARG A 544 -7.42 -28.79 19.88
N GLN A 545 -6.42 -28.42 20.68
CA GLN A 545 -6.33 -27.11 21.31
C GLN A 545 -6.28 -25.98 20.27
N TRP A 546 -5.39 -26.10 19.28
CA TRP A 546 -5.22 -25.09 18.24
C TRP A 546 -6.42 -25.02 17.28
N TYR A 547 -7.05 -26.17 16.99
CA TYR A 547 -8.27 -26.17 16.18
C TYR A 547 -9.44 -25.48 16.93
N ALA A 548 -9.58 -25.73 18.24
CA ALA A 548 -10.58 -25.04 19.06
C ALA A 548 -10.35 -23.52 19.08
N ARG A 549 -9.08 -23.08 19.17
CA ARG A 549 -8.74 -21.67 19.08
C ARG A 549 -9.11 -21.05 17.73
N TYR A 550 -8.81 -21.72 16.64
CA TYR A 550 -9.24 -21.30 15.30
C TYR A 550 -10.77 -21.14 15.22
N GLN A 551 -11.54 -22.09 15.76
CA GLN A 551 -12.99 -21.99 15.79
C GLN A 551 -13.50 -20.83 16.64
N GLN A 552 -12.86 -20.58 17.78
CA GLN A 552 -13.21 -19.46 18.66
C GLN A 552 -13.01 -18.10 17.94
N GLU A 553 -11.89 -17.88 17.28
CA GLU A 553 -11.57 -16.63 16.60
C GLU A 553 -12.42 -16.43 15.33
N THR A 554 -12.78 -17.49 14.63
CA THR A 554 -13.63 -17.40 13.42
C THR A 554 -15.13 -17.27 13.73
N GLY A 555 -15.55 -17.48 14.99
CA GLY A 555 -16.96 -17.53 15.36
C GLY A 555 -17.73 -18.72 14.80
N PHE A 556 -17.05 -19.70 14.20
CA PHE A 556 -17.65 -20.98 13.82
C PHE A 556 -17.83 -21.82 15.09
N ARG A 557 -19.10 -21.96 15.54
CA ARG A 557 -19.52 -22.94 16.53
C ARG A 557 -19.93 -24.24 15.89
#